data_1d972738104032b8eb2193732d9ee81b
#
_entry.id   1d972738104032b8eb2193732d9ee81b
#
_cell.length_a   1.000
_cell.length_b   1.000
_cell.length_c   1.000
_cell.angle_alpha   90.00
_cell.angle_beta   90.00
_cell.angle_gamma   90.00
#
_symmetry.space_group_name_H-M   'P 1'
#
loop_
_entity.id
_entity.type
_entity.pdbx_description
1 polymer ?
#
loop_
_entity_poly.entity_id
_entity_poly.type
_entity_poly.pdbx_seq_one_letter_code
_entity_poly.pdbx_strand_id
1 'polypeptide(L)'
;FKEESLLKRMQLSFHGGDILSRILKKVIQQRNTECIEEYLKYDKRVLDNSSNLYYIGYWQSYKYFSSIESELRKIFTFPNSIIDNYNKNLSDVILSSNSVSLHIRRGDYVGNSIYENIATLDYYQRALDYMDKNVLNMKLFLFSNDVEWCLNNLNLKNCNVVSHNTGTNSFWEMYLMSSCKHNI
;
A
#
# COMPACT_ATOMS: atom_id res chain seq x y z
N PHE A 1 31.63 2.42 -2.69
CA PHE A 1 30.89 2.87 -1.49
C PHE A 1 31.87 3.67 -0.63
N LYS A 2 31.69 5.00 -0.51
CA LYS A 2 32.42 5.81 0.48
C LYS A 2 31.86 5.47 1.84
N GLU A 3 32.75 5.22 2.82
CA GLU A 3 32.33 5.06 4.23
C GLU A 3 31.48 6.25 4.66
N GLU A 4 30.26 5.96 5.08
CA GLU A 4 29.40 6.99 5.67
C GLU A 4 30.01 7.45 6.98
N SER A 5 30.15 8.77 7.14
CA SER A 5 30.66 9.33 8.39
C SER A 5 29.77 8.92 9.57
N LEU A 6 30.35 8.74 10.75
CA LEU A 6 29.64 8.36 11.98
C LEU A 6 28.44 9.26 12.26
N LEU A 7 28.55 10.56 11.92
CA LEU A 7 27.49 11.57 12.01
C LEU A 7 26.30 11.26 11.08
N LYS A 8 26.55 10.72 9.89
CA LYS A 8 25.50 10.34 8.94
C LYS A 8 24.73 9.10 9.39
N ARG A 9 25.44 8.12 10.00
CA ARG A 9 24.83 6.94 10.65
C ARG A 9 24.00 7.33 11.86
N MET A 10 24.45 8.28 12.66
CA MET A 10 23.68 8.81 13.79
C MET A 10 22.43 9.53 13.32
N GLN A 11 22.49 10.30 12.24
CA GLN A 11 21.35 11.03 11.67
C GLN A 11 20.26 10.10 11.15
N LEU A 12 20.63 8.97 10.53
CA LEU A 12 19.71 7.93 10.06
C LEU A 12 19.07 7.13 11.21
N SER A 13 19.77 6.98 12.34
CA SER A 13 19.26 6.23 13.51
C SER A 13 18.34 7.05 14.43
N PHE A 14 18.31 8.39 14.30
CA PHE A 14 17.50 9.30 15.13
C PHE A 14 16.10 9.56 14.55
N HIS A 15 15.39 8.52 14.10
CA HIS A 15 13.96 8.60 13.75
C HIS A 15 13.02 8.48 14.96
N GLY A 16 13.57 8.38 16.18
CA GLY A 16 12.82 8.39 17.43
C GLY A 16 12.34 9.80 17.81
N GLY A 17 11.12 9.93 18.30
CA GLY A 17 10.49 11.20 18.69
C GLY A 17 10.97 11.78 20.03
N ASP A 18 12.17 11.42 20.52
CA ASP A 18 12.72 11.92 21.77
C ASP A 18 13.23 13.38 21.67
N ILE A 19 13.31 14.05 22.80
CA ILE A 19 13.70 15.47 22.88
C ILE A 19 15.12 15.68 22.36
N LEU A 20 16.01 14.73 22.58
CA LEU A 20 17.41 14.80 22.14
C LEU A 20 17.53 14.76 20.62
N SER A 21 16.76 13.91 19.95
CA SER A 21 16.73 13.82 18.49
C SER A 21 16.15 15.09 17.85
N ARG A 22 15.18 15.76 18.51
CA ARG A 22 14.63 17.04 18.06
C ARG A 22 15.65 18.19 18.18
N ILE A 23 16.45 18.22 19.25
CA ILE A 23 17.49 19.22 19.45
C ILE A 23 18.64 19.00 18.46
N LEU A 24 19.10 17.75 18.29
CA LEU A 24 20.13 17.40 17.32
C LEU A 24 19.71 17.69 15.86
N LYS A 25 18.45 17.45 15.49
CA LYS A 25 17.92 17.85 14.17
C LYS A 25 17.94 19.37 13.94
N LYS A 26 17.77 20.18 14.98
CA LYS A 26 17.87 21.65 14.87
C LYS A 26 19.31 22.17 14.79
N VAL A 27 20.25 21.46 15.40
CA VAL A 27 21.68 21.82 15.43
C VAL A 27 22.42 21.32 14.21
N ILE A 28 22.09 20.13 13.73
CA ILE A 28 22.64 19.57 12.48
C ILE A 28 21.76 20.13 11.35
N GLN A 29 22.18 21.27 10.79
CA GLN A 29 21.51 21.86 9.63
C GLN A 29 21.30 20.80 8.54
N GLN A 30 20.07 20.71 8.06
CA GLN A 30 19.69 19.92 6.91
C GLN A 30 20.69 20.18 5.77
N ARG A 31 21.43 19.17 5.37
CA ARG A 31 22.38 19.34 4.27
C ARG A 31 21.60 19.58 3.00
N ASN A 32 22.03 20.49 2.15
CA ASN A 32 21.46 20.75 0.82
C ASN A 32 21.44 19.51 -0.11
N THR A 33 21.90 18.34 0.39
CA THR A 33 21.97 17.06 -0.31
C THR A 33 20.89 16.07 0.13
N GLU A 34 19.98 16.45 1.02
CA GLU A 34 18.90 15.58 1.50
C GLU A 34 17.54 16.14 1.10
N CYS A 35 16.69 15.24 0.60
CA CYS A 35 15.29 15.52 0.32
C CYS A 35 14.43 14.64 1.23
N ILE A 36 13.80 15.25 2.23
CA ILE A 36 13.00 14.54 3.23
C ILE A 36 11.52 14.76 2.91
N GLU A 37 10.76 13.65 2.80
CA GLU A 37 9.31 13.69 2.64
C GLU A 37 8.64 14.19 3.92
N GLU A 38 7.80 15.21 3.80
CA GLU A 38 7.01 15.72 4.92
C GLU A 38 5.65 15.03 5.01
N TYR A 39 5.44 14.23 6.07
CA TYR A 39 4.13 13.67 6.44
C TYR A 39 3.40 12.96 5.29
N LEU A 40 4.09 12.18 4.46
CA LEU A 40 3.53 11.45 3.32
C LEU A 40 2.85 12.38 2.28
N LYS A 41 3.18 13.67 2.29
CA LYS A 41 2.61 14.67 1.39
C LYS A 41 3.38 14.75 0.10
N TYR A 42 2.66 14.67 -1.03
CA TYR A 42 3.28 14.87 -2.34
C TYR A 42 3.94 16.26 -2.45
N ASP A 43 5.21 16.27 -2.82
CA ASP A 43 6.00 17.47 -3.09
C ASP A 43 6.59 17.41 -4.50
N LYS A 44 6.07 18.24 -5.40
CA LYS A 44 6.52 18.31 -6.80
C LYS A 44 8.01 18.67 -6.91
N ARG A 45 8.55 19.45 -5.97
CA ARG A 45 9.97 19.88 -5.97
C ARG A 45 10.94 18.70 -5.97
N VAL A 46 10.51 17.53 -5.48
CA VAL A 46 11.28 16.29 -5.52
C VAL A 46 11.64 15.87 -6.94
N LEU A 47 10.71 16.05 -7.88
CA LEU A 47 10.86 15.65 -9.28
C LEU A 47 11.64 16.69 -10.11
N ASP A 48 11.57 17.95 -9.71
CA ASP A 48 12.18 19.07 -10.44
C ASP A 48 13.67 19.26 -10.09
N ASN A 49 14.23 18.44 -9.21
CA ASN A 49 15.59 18.61 -8.72
C ASN A 49 16.60 17.83 -9.56
N SER A 50 17.51 18.54 -10.23
CA SER A 50 18.58 17.97 -11.03
C SER A 50 19.86 17.62 -10.24
N SER A 51 19.89 17.90 -8.94
CA SER A 51 21.02 17.63 -8.06
C SER A 51 21.04 16.19 -7.57
N ASN A 52 22.23 15.65 -7.28
CA ASN A 52 22.36 14.38 -6.59
C ASN A 52 21.90 14.51 -5.13
N LEU A 53 20.69 14.06 -4.84
CA LEU A 53 20.07 14.10 -3.53
C LEU A 53 19.97 12.72 -2.89
N TYR A 54 20.00 12.69 -1.57
CA TYR A 54 19.63 11.54 -0.76
C TYR A 54 18.16 11.68 -0.37
N TYR A 55 17.31 10.77 -0.86
CA TYR A 55 15.87 10.80 -0.61
C TYR A 55 15.51 9.99 0.62
N ILE A 56 14.78 10.60 1.57
CA ILE A 56 14.32 10.00 2.82
C ILE A 56 12.81 10.15 2.90
N GLY A 57 12.08 9.03 2.84
CA GLY A 57 10.62 9.03 2.89
C GLY A 57 10.03 7.72 2.40
N TYR A 58 8.71 7.65 2.40
CA TYR A 58 7.95 6.50 1.92
C TYR A 58 7.49 6.64 0.46
N TRP A 59 7.37 7.87 -0.04
CA TRP A 59 7.05 8.23 -1.43
C TRP A 59 5.79 7.55 -1.97
N GLN A 60 4.75 7.47 -1.12
CA GLN A 60 3.54 6.68 -1.39
C GLN A 60 2.59 7.32 -2.41
N SER A 61 2.78 8.59 -2.79
CA SER A 61 1.91 9.23 -3.76
C SER A 61 2.18 8.72 -5.18
N TYR A 62 1.14 8.25 -5.87
CA TYR A 62 1.23 7.86 -7.29
C TYR A 62 1.75 8.98 -8.20
N LYS A 63 1.64 10.24 -7.79
CA LYS A 63 2.09 11.42 -8.55
C LYS A 63 3.61 11.43 -8.76
N TYR A 64 4.39 10.78 -7.91
CA TYR A 64 5.82 10.63 -8.10
C TYR A 64 6.19 9.74 -9.28
N PHE A 65 5.28 8.87 -9.69
CA PHE A 65 5.52 7.83 -10.69
C PHE A 65 4.67 8.01 -11.96
N SER A 66 3.82 9.04 -12.02
CA SER A 66 2.87 9.22 -13.11
C SER A 66 3.53 9.36 -14.48
N SER A 67 4.74 9.95 -14.55
CA SER A 67 5.50 10.11 -15.81
C SER A 67 6.11 8.80 -16.33
N ILE A 68 6.25 7.78 -15.48
CA ILE A 68 6.83 6.46 -15.82
C ILE A 68 5.82 5.32 -15.56
N GLU A 69 4.53 5.62 -15.53
CA GLU A 69 3.49 4.64 -15.24
C GLU A 69 3.53 3.43 -16.19
N SER A 70 3.73 3.66 -17.48
CA SER A 70 3.76 2.59 -18.47
C SER A 70 4.93 1.62 -18.25
N GLU A 71 6.09 2.14 -17.86
CA GLU A 71 7.28 1.37 -17.53
C GLU A 71 7.08 0.56 -16.25
N LEU A 72 6.51 1.18 -15.22
CA LEU A 72 6.19 0.48 -13.96
C LEU A 72 5.20 -0.66 -14.17
N ARG A 73 4.14 -0.44 -14.96
CA ARG A 73 3.17 -1.50 -15.28
C ARG A 73 3.81 -2.69 -15.98
N LYS A 74 4.81 -2.47 -16.86
CA LYS A 74 5.57 -3.55 -17.51
C LYS A 74 6.45 -4.29 -16.50
N ILE A 75 7.15 -3.57 -15.61
CA ILE A 75 8.06 -4.15 -14.61
C ILE A 75 7.28 -4.97 -13.58
N PHE A 76 6.12 -4.48 -13.13
CA PHE A 76 5.26 -5.15 -12.17
C PHE A 76 4.26 -6.14 -12.79
N THR A 77 4.53 -6.63 -14.01
CA THR A 77 3.73 -7.69 -14.62
C THR A 77 4.01 -9.04 -13.95
N PHE A 78 2.97 -9.69 -13.48
CA PHE A 78 3.08 -11.03 -12.88
C PHE A 78 3.34 -12.08 -13.98
N PRO A 79 4.28 -13.01 -13.75
CA PRO A 79 4.61 -14.02 -14.75
C PRO A 79 3.51 -15.09 -14.85
N ASN A 80 2.82 -15.14 -15.97
CA ASN A 80 1.74 -16.11 -16.22
C ASN A 80 2.22 -17.58 -16.20
N SER A 81 3.53 -17.82 -16.42
CA SER A 81 4.09 -19.16 -16.50
C SER A 81 4.14 -19.92 -15.19
N ILE A 82 4.00 -19.23 -14.05
CA ILE A 82 4.10 -19.84 -12.71
C ILE A 82 2.76 -19.81 -11.94
N ILE A 83 1.69 -19.29 -12.56
CA ILE A 83 0.37 -19.25 -11.91
C ILE A 83 -0.19 -20.67 -11.78
N ASP A 84 -0.63 -21.01 -10.57
CA ASP A 84 -1.30 -22.29 -10.31
C ASP A 84 -2.76 -22.27 -10.80
N ASN A 85 -3.37 -23.46 -10.87
CA ASN A 85 -4.73 -23.62 -11.38
C ASN A 85 -5.78 -22.89 -10.54
N TYR A 86 -5.60 -22.78 -9.22
CA TYR A 86 -6.54 -22.05 -8.36
C TYR A 86 -6.52 -20.57 -8.69
N ASN A 87 -5.35 -19.94 -8.69
CA ASN A 87 -5.20 -18.52 -8.96
C ASN A 87 -5.60 -18.18 -10.40
N LYS A 88 -5.33 -19.06 -11.36
CA LYS A 88 -5.76 -18.89 -12.74
C LYS A 88 -7.28 -18.90 -12.86
N ASN A 89 -7.96 -19.90 -12.32
CA ASN A 89 -9.40 -20.00 -12.36
C ASN A 89 -10.09 -18.81 -11.65
N LEU A 90 -9.54 -18.39 -10.51
CA LEU A 90 -10.07 -17.23 -9.79
C LEU A 90 -9.85 -15.93 -10.56
N SER A 91 -8.69 -15.76 -11.20
CA SER A 91 -8.40 -14.63 -12.08
C SER A 91 -9.39 -14.55 -13.24
N ASP A 92 -9.72 -15.69 -13.88
CA ASP A 92 -10.70 -15.74 -14.97
C ASP A 92 -12.09 -15.29 -14.49
N VAL A 93 -12.49 -15.67 -13.28
CA VAL A 93 -13.74 -15.22 -12.65
C VAL A 93 -13.70 -13.72 -12.35
N ILE A 94 -12.59 -13.20 -11.84
CA ILE A 94 -12.38 -11.76 -11.55
C ILE A 94 -12.51 -10.95 -12.85
N LEU A 95 -11.76 -11.33 -13.89
CA LEU A 95 -11.71 -10.61 -15.17
C LEU A 95 -13.06 -10.61 -15.90
N SER A 96 -13.84 -11.70 -15.79
CA SER A 96 -15.15 -11.83 -16.43
C SER A 96 -16.32 -11.18 -15.67
N SER A 97 -16.08 -10.66 -14.46
CA SER A 97 -17.11 -10.04 -13.62
C SER A 97 -16.92 -8.53 -13.46
N ASN A 98 -17.90 -7.85 -12.86
CA ASN A 98 -17.73 -6.50 -12.33
C ASN A 98 -17.10 -6.60 -10.93
N SER A 99 -15.82 -6.95 -10.93
CA SER A 99 -15.06 -7.31 -9.75
C SER A 99 -14.65 -6.09 -8.94
N VAL A 100 -14.84 -6.19 -7.63
CA VAL A 100 -14.36 -5.21 -6.62
C VAL A 100 -13.51 -5.96 -5.62
N SER A 101 -12.25 -5.61 -5.44
CA SER A 101 -11.46 -6.11 -4.33
C SER A 101 -11.72 -5.28 -3.07
N LEU A 102 -11.82 -5.94 -1.93
CA LEU A 102 -11.80 -5.33 -0.61
C LEU A 102 -10.61 -5.88 0.15
N HIS A 103 -9.62 -5.03 0.43
CA HIS A 103 -8.44 -5.42 1.19
C HIS A 103 -8.48 -4.85 2.60
N ILE A 104 -8.51 -5.74 3.59
CA ILE A 104 -8.54 -5.35 5.02
C ILE A 104 -7.37 -6.00 5.74
N ARG A 105 -6.41 -5.18 6.17
CA ARG A 105 -5.28 -5.60 7.01
C ARG A 105 -5.55 -5.18 8.45
N ARG A 106 -5.64 -6.17 9.35
CA ARG A 106 -5.90 -5.94 10.77
C ARG A 106 -4.78 -6.44 11.67
N GLY A 107 -4.33 -7.65 11.50
CA GLY A 107 -3.39 -8.37 12.36
C GLY A 107 -2.42 -7.50 13.17
N ASP A 108 -1.39 -6.99 12.53
CA ASP A 108 -0.35 -6.13 13.12
C ASP A 108 -0.78 -4.65 13.28
N TYR A 109 -1.97 -4.27 12.78
CA TYR A 109 -2.50 -2.90 12.88
C TYR A 109 -3.36 -2.69 14.13
N VAL A 110 -4.01 -3.74 14.64
CA VAL A 110 -4.86 -3.67 15.84
C VAL A 110 -3.99 -3.38 17.06
N GLY A 111 -4.35 -2.32 17.81
CA GLY A 111 -3.58 -1.86 18.96
C GLY A 111 -2.30 -1.10 18.62
N ASN A 112 -2.02 -0.85 17.35
CA ASN A 112 -0.90 -0.01 16.94
C ASN A 112 -1.38 1.44 16.76
N SER A 113 -0.92 2.35 17.63
CA SER A 113 -1.36 3.75 17.67
C SER A 113 -1.08 4.54 16.37
N ILE A 114 -0.20 4.05 15.49
CA ILE A 114 0.10 4.68 14.19
C ILE A 114 -0.97 4.34 13.16
N TYR A 115 -1.48 3.10 13.18
CA TYR A 115 -2.36 2.57 12.14
C TYR A 115 -3.82 2.41 12.60
N GLU A 116 -4.04 2.37 13.91
CA GLU A 116 -5.37 2.27 14.50
C GLU A 116 -6.21 3.51 14.10
N ASN A 117 -7.44 3.27 13.68
CA ASN A 117 -8.41 4.29 13.25
C ASN A 117 -8.09 5.03 11.92
N ILE A 118 -7.09 4.61 11.13
CA ILE A 118 -6.88 5.18 9.79
C ILE A 118 -7.96 4.69 8.84
N ALA A 119 -8.19 3.37 8.75
CA ALA A 119 -9.27 2.77 7.98
C ALA A 119 -10.30 2.18 8.95
N THR A 120 -11.33 2.96 9.23
CA THR A 120 -12.37 2.60 10.20
C THR A 120 -13.43 1.68 9.59
N LEU A 121 -14.23 1.01 10.43
CA LEU A 121 -15.39 0.23 9.99
C LEU A 121 -16.35 1.07 9.12
N ASP A 122 -16.60 2.31 9.53
CA ASP A 122 -17.44 3.27 8.79
C ASP A 122 -16.87 3.60 7.41
N TYR A 123 -15.54 3.74 7.28
CA TYR A 123 -14.90 3.92 5.97
C TYR A 123 -15.20 2.74 5.04
N TYR A 124 -14.97 1.51 5.50
CA TYR A 124 -15.22 0.33 4.68
C TYR A 124 -16.69 0.19 4.29
N GLN A 125 -17.61 0.41 5.22
CA GLN A 125 -19.04 0.31 4.94
C GLN A 125 -19.49 1.36 3.93
N ARG A 126 -19.06 2.61 4.06
CA ARG A 126 -19.37 3.66 3.08
C ARG A 126 -18.79 3.37 1.70
N ALA A 127 -17.57 2.82 1.64
CA ALA A 127 -16.95 2.44 0.37
C ALA A 127 -17.73 1.29 -0.30
N LEU A 128 -18.15 0.27 0.46
CA LEU A 128 -18.99 -0.82 -0.02
C LEU A 128 -20.35 -0.33 -0.54
N ASP A 129 -21.02 0.55 0.22
CA ASP A 129 -22.30 1.14 -0.17
C ASP A 129 -22.17 1.99 -1.43
N TYR A 130 -21.05 2.70 -1.58
CA TYR A 130 -20.77 3.46 -2.81
C TYR A 130 -20.59 2.52 -4.01
N MET A 131 -19.82 1.44 -3.86
CA MET A 131 -19.60 0.48 -4.93
C MET A 131 -20.89 -0.26 -5.30
N ASP A 132 -21.70 -0.69 -4.33
CA ASP A 132 -22.99 -1.37 -4.56
C ASP A 132 -23.95 -0.49 -5.38
N LYS A 133 -23.92 0.82 -5.19
CA LYS A 133 -24.74 1.79 -5.95
C LYS A 133 -24.22 2.08 -7.36
N ASN A 134 -22.93 2.00 -7.58
CA ASN A 134 -22.30 2.49 -8.82
C ASN A 134 -21.79 1.35 -9.72
N VAL A 135 -21.64 0.12 -9.22
CA VAL A 135 -21.13 -1.03 -9.96
C VAL A 135 -22.25 -2.04 -10.13
N LEU A 136 -22.82 -2.10 -11.34
CA LEU A 136 -23.91 -3.00 -11.65
C LEU A 136 -23.47 -4.48 -11.52
N ASN A 137 -24.27 -5.29 -10.82
CA ASN A 137 -23.97 -6.71 -10.58
C ASN A 137 -22.57 -6.91 -9.98
N MET A 138 -22.21 -6.06 -9.02
CA MET A 138 -20.93 -6.12 -8.32
C MET A 138 -20.66 -7.52 -7.77
N LYS A 139 -19.44 -8.01 -8.01
CA LYS A 139 -18.91 -9.22 -7.40
C LYS A 139 -17.74 -8.85 -6.50
N LEU A 140 -17.91 -9.04 -5.20
CA LEU A 140 -16.92 -8.66 -4.19
C LEU A 140 -15.92 -9.80 -3.94
N PHE A 141 -14.64 -9.45 -3.84
CA PHE A 141 -13.54 -10.35 -3.48
C PHE A 141 -12.86 -9.80 -2.25
N LEU A 142 -12.97 -10.52 -1.12
CA LEU A 142 -12.37 -10.14 0.16
C LEU A 142 -10.99 -10.74 0.31
N PHE A 143 -10.01 -9.88 0.58
CA PHE A 143 -8.64 -10.22 0.93
C PHE A 143 -8.36 -9.69 2.34
N SER A 144 -8.10 -10.57 3.30
CA SER A 144 -7.85 -10.13 4.67
C SER A 144 -7.05 -11.16 5.46
N ASN A 145 -6.24 -10.67 6.38
CA ASN A 145 -5.59 -11.50 7.41
C ASN A 145 -6.47 -11.69 8.67
N ASP A 146 -7.72 -11.16 8.66
CA ASP A 146 -8.73 -11.34 9.71
C ASP A 146 -10.12 -11.47 9.07
N VAL A 147 -10.33 -12.57 8.34
CA VAL A 147 -11.56 -12.85 7.58
C VAL A 147 -12.78 -12.93 8.50
N GLU A 148 -12.63 -13.56 9.66
CA GLU A 148 -13.73 -13.74 10.63
C GLU A 148 -14.26 -12.38 11.10
N TRP A 149 -13.36 -11.46 11.44
CA TRP A 149 -13.77 -10.11 11.80
C TRP A 149 -14.52 -9.41 10.66
N CYS A 150 -14.04 -9.54 9.43
CA CYS A 150 -14.69 -8.93 8.27
C CYS A 150 -16.11 -9.43 8.08
N LEU A 151 -16.32 -10.75 8.16
CA LEU A 151 -17.63 -11.37 8.00
C LEU A 151 -18.61 -11.00 9.14
N ASN A 152 -18.11 -10.78 10.35
CA ASN A 152 -18.94 -10.44 11.50
C ASN A 152 -19.29 -8.94 11.61
N ASN A 153 -18.50 -8.05 10.98
CA ASN A 153 -18.64 -6.62 11.19
C ASN A 153 -19.06 -5.83 9.95
N LEU A 154 -18.92 -6.41 8.74
CA LEU A 154 -19.25 -5.74 7.49
C LEU A 154 -20.46 -6.39 6.80
N ASN A 155 -21.29 -5.58 6.16
CA ASN A 155 -22.38 -6.08 5.34
C ASN A 155 -21.85 -6.46 3.95
N LEU A 156 -21.32 -7.69 3.83
CA LEU A 156 -20.68 -8.19 2.61
C LEU A 156 -21.71 -8.94 1.75
N LYS A 157 -22.20 -8.32 0.68
CA LYS A 157 -23.10 -8.93 -0.29
C LYS A 157 -22.31 -9.55 -1.42
N ASN A 158 -22.72 -10.74 -1.90
CA ASN A 158 -22.11 -11.44 -3.04
C ASN A 158 -20.57 -11.52 -2.95
N CYS A 159 -20.07 -11.90 -1.75
CA CYS A 159 -18.66 -11.85 -1.40
C CYS A 159 -17.98 -13.22 -1.58
N ASN A 160 -16.87 -13.23 -2.30
CA ASN A 160 -15.94 -14.35 -2.39
C ASN A 160 -14.74 -14.08 -1.49
N VAL A 161 -14.53 -14.91 -0.49
CA VAL A 161 -13.35 -14.83 0.39
C VAL A 161 -12.16 -15.44 -0.32
N VAL A 162 -11.06 -14.69 -0.41
CA VAL A 162 -9.79 -15.16 -0.96
C VAL A 162 -8.80 -15.32 0.18
N SER A 163 -8.51 -16.58 0.55
CA SER A 163 -7.63 -16.92 1.69
C SER A 163 -6.71 -18.10 1.40
N HIS A 164 -6.60 -18.49 0.13
CA HIS A 164 -5.80 -19.65 -0.29
C HIS A 164 -4.30 -19.37 -0.25
N ASN A 165 -3.91 -18.15 -0.61
CA ASN A 165 -2.51 -17.77 -0.77
C ASN A 165 -1.89 -17.35 0.56
N THR A 166 -1.01 -18.17 1.10
CA THR A 166 -0.35 -17.91 2.39
C THR A 166 1.17 -17.99 2.28
N GLY A 167 1.88 -17.40 3.20
CA GLY A 167 3.34 -17.43 3.29
C GLY A 167 4.01 -16.90 2.01
N THR A 168 4.87 -17.69 1.39
CA THR A 168 5.60 -17.32 0.16
C THR A 168 4.70 -17.12 -1.05
N ASN A 169 3.46 -17.59 -1.01
CA ASN A 169 2.48 -17.46 -2.10
C ASN A 169 1.56 -16.24 -1.94
N SER A 170 1.68 -15.47 -0.87
CA SER A 170 0.81 -14.30 -0.61
C SER A 170 0.86 -13.23 -1.71
N PHE A 171 1.93 -13.18 -2.51
CA PHE A 171 2.02 -12.26 -3.65
C PHE A 171 0.92 -12.50 -4.71
N TRP A 172 0.34 -13.71 -4.77
CA TRP A 172 -0.80 -13.98 -5.66
C TRP A 172 -2.06 -13.24 -5.26
N GLU A 173 -2.24 -12.88 -4.00
CA GLU A 173 -3.34 -12.01 -3.59
C GLU A 173 -3.20 -10.61 -4.22
N MET A 174 -1.98 -10.07 -4.28
CA MET A 174 -1.72 -8.80 -4.97
C MET A 174 -2.03 -8.89 -6.47
N TYR A 175 -1.67 -10.01 -7.11
CA TYR A 175 -2.04 -10.28 -8.50
C TYR A 175 -3.56 -10.30 -8.70
N LEU A 176 -4.29 -11.02 -7.87
CA LEU A 176 -5.75 -11.12 -7.94
C LEU A 176 -6.43 -9.77 -7.67
N MET A 177 -5.96 -9.02 -6.65
CA MET A 177 -6.44 -7.65 -6.40
C MET A 177 -6.20 -6.74 -7.59
N SER A 178 -5.00 -6.78 -8.20
CA SER A 178 -4.67 -5.96 -9.36
C SER A 178 -5.48 -6.31 -10.62
N SER A 179 -6.04 -7.52 -10.66
CA SER A 179 -6.92 -7.98 -11.75
C SER A 179 -8.37 -7.53 -11.57
N CYS A 180 -8.75 -7.04 -10.40
CA CYS A 180 -10.09 -6.50 -10.16
C CYS A 180 -10.27 -5.14 -10.87
N LYS A 181 -11.51 -4.87 -11.31
CA LYS A 181 -11.88 -3.61 -11.98
C LYS A 181 -11.88 -2.41 -11.02
N HIS A 182 -12.21 -2.67 -9.75
CA HIS A 182 -12.28 -1.66 -8.70
C HIS A 182 -11.62 -2.18 -7.42
N ASN A 183 -11.12 -1.25 -6.58
CA ASN A 183 -10.39 -1.60 -5.36
C ASN A 183 -10.84 -0.67 -4.20
N ILE A 184 -11.05 -1.28 -3.01
CA ILE A 184 -11.31 -0.62 -1.73
C ILE A 184 -10.15 -0.93 -0.79
#